data_70317f34209811324a4f4d4a37c42e72
#
_entry.id   70317f34209811324a4f4d4a37c42e72
#
_cell.length_a   1.000
_cell.length_b   1.000
_cell.length_c   1.000
_cell.angle_alpha   90.00
_cell.angle_beta   90.00
_cell.angle_gamma   90.00
#
_symmetry.space_group_name_H-M   'P 1'
#
loop_
_entity.id
_entity.type
_entity.pdbx_description
1 polymer ?
#
loop_
_entity_poly.entity_id
_entity_poly.type
_entity_poly.pdbx_seq_one_letter_code
_entity_poly.pdbx_strand_id
1 'polypeptide(L)'
;MMYLSENLKKYRLIKNLTQEDVAEYLGITPQSVSKWERGECYPDITFLPALANIFETSIDLLVGMDTIRAWETRRDIHKKANDYQREGDYLAAEKVYRDALLIYPNKPGMILGLAGVLALQGKYEESVELMERGLPISINEKQKATMRAALCFLYLKCGREDKAISLASELPHMRESREVIKPLIMKGLDDKEIDENIKKIIIGCW
;
A
#
# COMPACT_ATOMS: atom_id res chain seq x y z
N MET A 1 10.89 0.95 11.99
CA MET A 1 10.26 2.13 12.61
C MET A 1 9.48 1.61 13.80
N MET A 2 9.76 2.08 14.99
CA MET A 2 9.02 1.64 16.18
C MET A 2 7.74 2.50 16.30
N TYR A 3 6.60 1.85 16.34
CA TYR A 3 5.28 2.49 16.49
C TYR A 3 4.95 2.87 17.95
N LEU A 4 5.92 2.69 18.87
CA LEU A 4 5.70 2.83 20.30
C LEU A 4 5.18 4.23 20.68
N SER A 5 5.79 5.28 20.17
CA SER A 5 5.40 6.68 20.49
C SER A 5 3.96 6.99 20.10
N GLU A 6 3.57 6.57 18.88
CA GLU A 6 2.20 6.74 18.39
C GLU A 6 1.20 5.90 19.20
N ASN A 7 1.58 4.66 19.54
CA ASN A 7 0.73 3.75 20.31
C ASN A 7 0.58 4.19 21.76
N LEU A 8 1.63 4.71 22.41
CA LEU A 8 1.53 5.28 23.75
C LEU A 8 0.46 6.37 23.81
N LYS A 9 0.54 7.35 22.90
CA LYS A 9 -0.46 8.42 22.80
C LYS A 9 -1.85 7.87 22.50
N LYS A 10 -1.97 6.94 21.56
CA LYS A 10 -3.24 6.32 21.16
C LYS A 10 -3.92 5.62 22.32
N TYR A 11 -3.21 4.73 23.02
CA TYR A 11 -3.80 3.96 24.13
C TYR A 11 -4.12 4.83 25.33
N ARG A 12 -3.27 5.83 25.64
CA ARG A 12 -3.59 6.82 26.68
C ARG A 12 -4.91 7.55 26.38
N LEU A 13 -5.11 8.02 25.15
CA LEU A 13 -6.33 8.71 24.74
C LEU A 13 -7.56 7.78 24.76
N ILE A 14 -7.42 6.53 24.34
CA ILE A 14 -8.51 5.51 24.45
C ILE A 14 -8.96 5.32 25.88
N LYS A 15 -8.02 5.40 26.85
CA LYS A 15 -8.33 5.28 28.28
C LYS A 15 -8.72 6.61 28.94
N ASN A 16 -8.83 7.69 28.18
CA ASN A 16 -9.12 9.05 28.67
C ASN A 16 -8.15 9.53 29.78
N LEU A 17 -6.90 9.09 29.71
CA LEU A 17 -5.85 9.49 30.65
C LEU A 17 -5.12 10.74 30.15
N THR A 18 -4.67 11.58 31.09
CA THR A 18 -3.72 12.67 30.82
C THR A 18 -2.27 12.17 30.82
N GLN A 19 -1.32 12.98 30.38
CA GLN A 19 0.11 12.66 30.54
C GLN A 19 0.53 12.66 31.99
N GLU A 20 -0.13 13.48 32.83
CA GLU A 20 0.04 13.58 34.27
C GLU A 20 -0.39 12.28 34.94
N ASP A 21 -1.56 11.70 34.60
CA ASP A 21 -2.05 10.43 35.17
C ASP A 21 -1.07 9.28 34.90
N VAL A 22 -0.54 9.19 33.69
CA VAL A 22 0.44 8.17 33.32
C VAL A 22 1.75 8.37 34.08
N ALA A 23 2.19 9.64 34.21
CA ALA A 23 3.40 9.97 34.91
C ALA A 23 3.31 9.66 36.41
N GLU A 24 2.19 9.97 37.05
CA GLU A 24 1.91 9.63 38.45
C GLU A 24 1.93 8.12 38.69
N TYR A 25 1.24 7.36 37.81
CA TYR A 25 1.22 5.90 37.89
C TYR A 25 2.61 5.27 37.80
N LEU A 26 3.50 5.85 36.98
CA LEU A 26 4.85 5.34 36.76
C LEU A 26 5.90 5.93 37.72
N GLY A 27 5.54 6.94 38.53
CA GLY A 27 6.48 7.62 39.43
C GLY A 27 7.53 8.47 38.68
N ILE A 28 7.16 9.08 37.55
CA ILE A 28 8.04 9.88 36.68
C ILE A 28 7.45 11.27 36.43
N THR A 29 8.11 12.08 35.60
CA THR A 29 7.59 13.43 35.26
C THR A 29 6.68 13.38 34.02
N PRO A 30 5.66 14.25 33.93
CA PRO A 30 4.82 14.38 32.73
C PRO A 30 5.61 14.74 31.48
N GLN A 31 6.71 15.48 31.63
CA GLN A 31 7.62 15.81 30.54
C GLN A 31 8.27 14.56 29.92
N SER A 32 8.54 13.52 30.72
CA SER A 32 9.07 12.26 30.23
C SER A 32 8.03 11.57 29.32
N VAL A 33 6.78 11.47 29.75
CA VAL A 33 5.68 10.92 28.96
C VAL A 33 5.48 11.70 27.67
N SER A 34 5.51 13.03 27.75
CA SER A 34 5.39 13.90 26.58
C SER A 34 6.51 13.66 25.55
N LYS A 35 7.78 13.50 26.00
CA LYS A 35 8.91 13.18 25.12
C LYS A 35 8.74 11.82 24.44
N TRP A 36 8.25 10.81 25.15
CA TRP A 36 7.98 9.49 24.59
C TRP A 36 6.93 9.55 23.48
N GLU A 37 5.82 10.27 23.71
CA GLU A 37 4.74 10.41 22.73
C GLU A 37 5.14 11.22 21.48
N ARG A 38 6.10 12.15 21.61
CA ARG A 38 6.68 12.88 20.48
C ARG A 38 7.80 12.12 19.75
N GLY A 39 8.23 10.97 20.31
CA GLY A 39 9.30 10.19 19.73
C GLY A 39 10.71 10.79 19.92
N GLU A 40 10.86 11.74 20.86
CA GLU A 40 12.17 12.34 21.20
C GLU A 40 13.07 11.38 21.94
N CYS A 41 12.47 10.49 22.72
CA CYS A 41 13.14 9.36 23.38
C CYS A 41 12.13 8.23 23.61
N TYR A 42 12.64 7.08 24.04
CA TYR A 42 11.80 5.93 24.39
C TYR A 42 11.79 5.72 25.90
N PRO A 43 10.71 5.12 26.47
CA PRO A 43 10.72 4.63 27.84
C PRO A 43 11.77 3.55 27.99
N ASP A 44 12.32 3.45 29.19
CA ASP A 44 13.10 2.26 29.56
C ASP A 44 12.21 1.03 29.44
N ILE A 45 12.79 -0.10 29.02
CA ILE A 45 12.05 -1.35 28.82
C ILE A 45 11.32 -1.81 30.08
N THR A 46 11.81 -1.45 31.26
CA THR A 46 11.21 -1.78 32.55
C THR A 46 9.84 -1.13 32.76
N PHE A 47 9.53 -0.03 32.06
CA PHE A 47 8.22 0.62 32.10
C PHE A 47 7.15 -0.07 31.22
N LEU A 48 7.56 -0.88 30.23
CA LEU A 48 6.61 -1.47 29.29
C LEU A 48 5.52 -2.32 29.96
N PRO A 49 5.81 -3.16 30.98
CA PRO A 49 4.76 -3.90 31.68
C PRO A 49 3.76 -3.00 32.40
N ALA A 50 4.23 -1.93 33.06
CA ALA A 50 3.37 -0.98 33.76
C ALA A 50 2.51 -0.16 32.78
N LEU A 51 3.08 0.26 31.64
CA LEU A 51 2.36 0.93 30.55
C LEU A 51 1.29 0.00 29.93
N ALA A 52 1.63 -1.26 29.70
CA ALA A 52 0.68 -2.24 29.20
C ALA A 52 -0.49 -2.45 30.19
N ASN A 53 -0.18 -2.47 31.49
CA ASN A 53 -1.19 -2.62 32.52
C ASN A 53 -2.13 -1.40 32.63
N ILE A 54 -1.61 -0.17 32.72
CA ILE A 54 -2.46 1.04 32.84
C ILE A 54 -3.33 1.25 31.59
N PHE A 55 -2.81 0.86 30.42
CA PHE A 55 -3.56 0.96 29.16
C PHE A 55 -4.44 -0.26 28.87
N GLU A 56 -4.43 -1.28 29.74
CA GLU A 56 -5.13 -2.55 29.54
C GLU A 56 -4.88 -3.16 28.15
N THR A 57 -3.62 -3.23 27.77
CA THR A 57 -3.17 -3.74 26.47
C THR A 57 -1.98 -4.69 26.65
N SER A 58 -1.45 -5.24 25.57
CA SER A 58 -0.24 -6.04 25.62
C SER A 58 1.00 -5.21 25.22
N ILE A 59 2.19 -5.64 25.68
CA ILE A 59 3.45 -5.06 25.26
C ILE A 59 3.60 -5.17 23.73
N ASP A 60 3.20 -6.30 23.14
CA ASP A 60 3.23 -6.52 21.69
C ASP A 60 2.46 -5.42 20.93
N LEU A 61 1.26 -5.08 21.42
CA LEU A 61 0.46 -4.02 20.81
C LEU A 61 1.07 -2.63 21.06
N LEU A 62 1.66 -2.39 22.23
CA LEU A 62 2.35 -1.12 22.49
C LEU A 62 3.52 -0.90 21.54
N VAL A 63 4.34 -1.91 21.29
CA VAL A 63 5.49 -1.80 20.37
C VAL A 63 5.10 -1.95 18.90
N GLY A 64 3.84 -2.26 18.61
CA GLY A 64 3.30 -2.36 17.25
C GLY A 64 3.65 -3.66 16.53
N MET A 65 3.82 -4.77 17.25
CA MET A 65 4.14 -6.07 16.66
C MET A 65 3.05 -6.59 15.72
N ASP A 66 1.79 -6.28 15.99
CA ASP A 66 0.66 -6.55 15.11
C ASP A 66 0.83 -5.86 13.74
N THR A 67 1.23 -4.59 13.77
CA THR A 67 1.49 -3.79 12.57
C THR A 67 2.71 -4.32 11.81
N ILE A 68 3.79 -4.67 12.54
CA ILE A 68 5.02 -5.23 11.95
C ILE A 68 4.72 -6.57 11.29
N ARG A 69 4.06 -7.51 12.00
CA ARG A 69 3.68 -8.83 11.45
C ARG A 69 2.76 -8.71 10.23
N ALA A 70 1.77 -7.81 10.29
CA ALA A 70 0.89 -7.56 9.16
C ALA A 70 1.65 -6.97 7.95
N TRP A 71 2.70 -6.18 8.18
CA TRP A 71 3.55 -5.63 7.12
C TRP A 71 4.44 -6.71 6.49
N GLU A 72 5.06 -7.56 7.30
CA GLU A 72 5.87 -8.71 6.85
C GLU A 72 5.02 -9.67 6.04
N THR A 73 3.83 -10.05 6.54
CA THR A 73 2.90 -10.92 5.80
C THR A 73 2.55 -10.35 4.43
N ARG A 74 2.26 -9.04 4.33
CA ARG A 74 1.96 -8.41 3.04
C ARG A 74 3.16 -8.40 2.10
N ARG A 75 4.37 -8.16 2.64
CA ARG A 75 5.61 -8.22 1.87
C ARG A 75 5.85 -9.63 1.32
N ASP A 76 5.61 -10.65 2.13
CA ASP A 76 5.78 -12.04 1.73
C ASP A 76 4.76 -12.47 0.67
N ILE A 77 3.52 -12.00 0.75
CA ILE A 77 2.51 -12.18 -0.30
C ILE A 77 3.00 -11.61 -1.63
N HIS A 78 3.46 -10.35 -1.64
CA HIS A 78 3.98 -9.73 -2.87
C HIS A 78 5.21 -10.46 -3.40
N LYS A 79 6.14 -10.85 -2.50
CA LYS A 79 7.33 -11.62 -2.90
C LYS A 79 6.93 -12.92 -3.59
N LYS A 80 6.08 -13.72 -2.95
CA LYS A 80 5.60 -14.99 -3.49
C LYS A 80 4.91 -14.84 -4.85
N ALA A 81 4.02 -13.85 -4.99
CA ALA A 81 3.35 -13.58 -6.25
C ALA A 81 4.33 -13.14 -7.35
N ASN A 82 5.32 -12.31 -7.00
CA ASN A 82 6.35 -11.86 -7.95
C ASN A 82 7.27 -13.01 -8.39
N ASP A 83 7.57 -13.96 -7.50
CA ASP A 83 8.36 -15.13 -7.87
C ASP A 83 7.61 -15.97 -8.92
N TYR A 84 6.31 -16.25 -8.73
CA TYR A 84 5.47 -16.90 -9.75
C TYR A 84 5.38 -16.11 -11.06
N GLN A 85 5.29 -14.76 -11.00
CA GLN A 85 5.29 -13.93 -12.21
C GLN A 85 6.61 -14.04 -13.00
N ARG A 86 7.75 -14.13 -12.32
CA ARG A 86 9.07 -14.33 -12.97
C ARG A 86 9.18 -15.70 -13.63
N GLU A 87 8.56 -16.72 -13.04
CA GLU A 87 8.49 -18.08 -13.59
C GLU A 87 7.45 -18.20 -14.73
N GLY A 88 6.65 -17.15 -14.96
CA GLY A 88 5.58 -17.13 -15.96
C GLY A 88 4.29 -17.82 -15.49
N ASP A 89 4.23 -18.28 -14.23
CA ASP A 89 3.02 -18.89 -13.65
C ASP A 89 2.05 -17.80 -13.13
N TYR A 90 1.40 -17.15 -14.08
CA TYR A 90 0.43 -16.10 -13.76
C TYR A 90 -0.81 -16.63 -13.05
N LEU A 91 -1.16 -17.91 -13.21
CA LEU A 91 -2.30 -18.50 -12.51
C LEU A 91 -2.02 -18.68 -11.02
N ALA A 92 -0.82 -19.15 -10.67
CA ALA A 92 -0.40 -19.23 -9.28
C ALA A 92 -0.28 -17.83 -8.63
N ALA A 93 0.27 -16.86 -9.35
CA ALA A 93 0.34 -15.47 -8.88
C ALA A 93 -1.06 -14.85 -8.65
N GLU A 94 -2.01 -15.10 -9.56
CA GLU A 94 -3.41 -14.68 -9.42
C GLU A 94 -4.03 -15.27 -8.15
N LYS A 95 -3.86 -16.58 -7.92
CA LYS A 95 -4.38 -17.24 -6.72
C LYS A 95 -3.84 -16.62 -5.44
N VAL A 96 -2.53 -16.34 -5.37
CA VAL A 96 -1.91 -15.66 -4.20
C VAL A 96 -2.57 -14.33 -3.90
N TYR A 97 -2.83 -13.50 -4.91
CA TYR A 97 -3.48 -12.21 -4.70
C TYR A 97 -4.98 -12.31 -4.40
N ARG A 98 -5.70 -13.27 -4.99
CA ARG A 98 -7.11 -13.50 -4.67
C ARG A 98 -7.28 -13.96 -3.22
N ASP A 99 -6.45 -14.89 -2.75
CA ASP A 99 -6.45 -15.36 -1.36
C ASP A 99 -6.09 -14.20 -0.41
N ALA A 100 -5.13 -13.36 -0.78
CA ALA A 100 -4.79 -12.17 0.00
C ALA A 100 -5.94 -11.15 0.09
N LEU A 101 -6.73 -10.97 -0.97
CA LEU A 101 -7.86 -10.06 -0.97
C LEU A 101 -9.06 -10.55 -0.15
N LEU A 102 -9.16 -11.85 0.16
CA LEU A 102 -10.12 -12.36 1.14
C LEU A 102 -9.80 -11.83 2.55
N ILE A 103 -8.50 -11.67 2.87
CA ILE A 103 -8.03 -11.19 4.17
C ILE A 103 -7.95 -9.66 4.19
N TYR A 104 -7.56 -9.05 3.07
CA TYR A 104 -7.31 -7.60 2.93
C TYR A 104 -8.13 -6.99 1.76
N PRO A 105 -9.47 -6.98 1.81
CA PRO A 105 -10.34 -6.69 0.65
C PRO A 105 -10.14 -5.30 0.03
N ASN A 106 -9.70 -4.32 0.84
CA ASN A 106 -9.53 -2.92 0.41
C ASN A 106 -8.06 -2.46 0.48
N LYS A 107 -7.09 -3.36 0.27
CA LYS A 107 -5.67 -3.00 0.19
C LYS A 107 -5.25 -2.67 -1.23
N PRO A 108 -4.96 -1.38 -1.55
CA PRO A 108 -4.64 -0.96 -2.91
C PRO A 108 -3.45 -1.71 -3.52
N GLY A 109 -2.43 -2.07 -2.72
CA GLY A 109 -1.28 -2.85 -3.20
C GLY A 109 -1.66 -4.26 -3.66
N MET A 110 -2.58 -4.95 -2.97
CA MET A 110 -3.07 -6.26 -3.37
C MET A 110 -3.98 -6.17 -4.61
N ILE A 111 -4.81 -5.13 -4.67
CA ILE A 111 -5.66 -4.84 -5.84
C ILE A 111 -4.79 -4.58 -7.08
N LEU A 112 -3.77 -3.72 -6.95
CA LEU A 112 -2.83 -3.44 -8.04
C LEU A 112 -2.07 -4.71 -8.47
N GLY A 113 -1.64 -5.53 -7.51
CA GLY A 113 -0.96 -6.79 -7.80
C GLY A 113 -1.84 -7.76 -8.57
N LEU A 114 -3.09 -7.98 -8.14
CA LEU A 114 -4.05 -8.82 -8.87
C LEU A 114 -4.34 -8.27 -10.26
N ALA A 115 -4.67 -6.98 -10.35
CA ALA A 115 -4.96 -6.34 -11.63
C ALA A 115 -3.78 -6.46 -12.61
N GLY A 116 -2.55 -6.30 -12.12
CA GLY A 116 -1.35 -6.50 -12.93
C GLY A 116 -1.23 -7.92 -13.47
N VAL A 117 -1.43 -8.93 -12.62
CA VAL A 117 -1.38 -10.34 -13.04
C VAL A 117 -2.47 -10.67 -14.06
N LEU A 118 -3.68 -10.15 -13.88
CA LEU A 118 -4.78 -10.33 -14.83
C LEU A 118 -4.48 -9.69 -16.18
N ALA A 119 -3.88 -8.50 -16.19
CA ALA A 119 -3.45 -7.85 -17.44
C ALA A 119 -2.40 -8.69 -18.19
N LEU A 120 -1.44 -9.30 -17.46
CA LEU A 120 -0.45 -10.20 -18.06
C LEU A 120 -1.06 -11.50 -18.63
N GLN A 121 -2.25 -11.88 -18.18
CA GLN A 121 -3.03 -13.01 -18.70
C GLN A 121 -3.97 -12.60 -19.84
N GLY A 122 -4.01 -11.31 -20.25
CA GLY A 122 -4.96 -10.81 -21.26
C GLY A 122 -6.38 -10.58 -20.72
N LYS A 123 -6.61 -10.68 -19.41
CA LYS A 123 -7.91 -10.41 -18.75
C LYS A 123 -8.07 -8.90 -18.50
N TYR A 124 -8.10 -8.11 -19.57
CA TYR A 124 -7.99 -6.66 -19.50
C TYR A 124 -9.18 -5.99 -18.81
N GLU A 125 -10.42 -6.42 -19.09
CA GLU A 125 -11.63 -5.84 -18.49
C GLU A 125 -11.62 -6.00 -16.96
N GLU A 126 -11.34 -7.21 -16.45
CA GLU A 126 -11.27 -7.46 -15.00
C GLU A 126 -10.14 -6.65 -14.35
N SER A 127 -9.02 -6.49 -15.06
CA SER A 127 -7.90 -5.65 -14.60
C SER A 127 -8.32 -4.18 -14.48
N VAL A 128 -9.05 -3.64 -15.47
CA VAL A 128 -9.59 -2.27 -15.45
C VAL A 128 -10.51 -2.07 -14.25
N GLU A 129 -11.49 -2.95 -14.05
CA GLU A 129 -12.44 -2.86 -12.93
C GLU A 129 -11.74 -2.83 -11.58
N LEU A 130 -10.72 -3.69 -11.40
CA LEU A 130 -9.93 -3.71 -10.18
C LEU A 130 -9.13 -2.42 -9.98
N MET A 131 -8.49 -1.88 -11.01
CA MET A 131 -7.71 -0.65 -10.91
C MET A 131 -8.62 0.57 -10.68
N GLU A 132 -9.78 0.66 -11.35
CA GLU A 132 -10.78 1.71 -11.10
C GLU A 132 -11.28 1.67 -9.65
N ARG A 133 -11.46 0.48 -9.06
CA ARG A 133 -11.81 0.31 -7.65
C ARG A 133 -10.66 0.68 -6.71
N GLY A 134 -9.43 0.32 -7.06
CA GLY A 134 -8.25 0.53 -6.22
C GLY A 134 -7.74 1.96 -6.18
N LEU A 135 -7.91 2.69 -7.27
CA LEU A 135 -7.37 4.04 -7.44
C LEU A 135 -7.87 5.05 -6.39
N PRO A 136 -9.19 5.18 -6.13
CA PRO A 136 -9.69 6.16 -5.16
C PRO A 136 -9.33 5.84 -3.70
N ILE A 137 -9.14 4.58 -3.37
CA ILE A 137 -8.80 4.15 -2.00
C ILE A 137 -7.29 4.12 -1.74
N SER A 138 -6.45 4.30 -2.77
CA SER A 138 -5.01 4.38 -2.60
C SER A 138 -4.61 5.74 -2.02
N ILE A 139 -3.81 5.72 -0.94
CA ILE A 139 -3.20 6.92 -0.35
C ILE A 139 -1.77 7.14 -0.82
N ASN A 140 -1.17 6.14 -1.46
CA ASN A 140 0.21 6.18 -1.93
C ASN A 140 0.27 6.73 -3.36
N GLU A 141 0.86 7.90 -3.53
CA GLU A 141 0.93 8.59 -4.85
C GLU A 141 1.68 7.77 -5.90
N LYS A 142 2.70 7.00 -5.51
CA LYS A 142 3.39 6.09 -6.45
C LYS A 142 2.44 4.99 -6.95
N GLN A 143 1.63 4.40 -6.08
CA GLN A 143 0.64 3.39 -6.50
C GLN A 143 -0.44 4.01 -7.39
N LYS A 144 -0.93 5.20 -7.06
CA LYS A 144 -1.89 5.92 -7.92
C LYS A 144 -1.31 6.19 -9.30
N ALA A 145 -0.07 6.66 -9.37
CA ALA A 145 0.61 6.92 -10.63
C ALA A 145 0.75 5.64 -11.47
N THR A 146 1.15 4.53 -10.85
CA THR A 146 1.24 3.22 -11.52
C THR A 146 -0.13 2.75 -12.03
N MET A 147 -1.19 2.85 -11.22
CA MET A 147 -2.55 2.47 -11.61
C MET A 147 -3.05 3.33 -12.78
N ARG A 148 -2.86 4.66 -12.73
CA ARG A 148 -3.25 5.56 -13.82
C ARG A 148 -2.48 5.26 -15.11
N ALA A 149 -1.17 5.05 -15.01
CA ALA A 149 -0.35 4.70 -16.16
C ALA A 149 -0.79 3.38 -16.81
N ALA A 150 -1.05 2.35 -16.01
CA ALA A 150 -1.54 1.06 -16.49
C ALA A 150 -2.94 1.19 -17.12
N LEU A 151 -3.86 1.92 -16.46
CA LEU A 151 -5.21 2.16 -16.96
C LEU A 151 -5.22 2.84 -18.32
N CYS A 152 -4.28 3.75 -18.63
CA CYS A 152 -4.20 4.37 -19.95
C CYS A 152 -4.07 3.31 -21.06
N PHE A 153 -3.18 2.33 -20.89
CA PHE A 153 -2.97 1.27 -21.90
C PHE A 153 -4.07 0.21 -21.86
N LEU A 154 -4.58 -0.13 -20.65
CA LEU A 154 -5.68 -1.08 -20.50
C LEU A 154 -6.97 -0.55 -21.16
N TYR A 155 -7.26 0.74 -21.05
CA TYR A 155 -8.39 1.34 -21.77
C TYR A 155 -8.26 1.21 -23.28
N LEU A 156 -7.04 1.34 -23.84
CA LEU A 156 -6.83 1.09 -25.28
C LEU A 156 -7.15 -0.36 -25.65
N LYS A 157 -6.68 -1.34 -24.83
CA LYS A 157 -7.01 -2.77 -25.03
C LYS A 157 -8.52 -3.06 -24.97
N CYS A 158 -9.26 -2.29 -24.17
CA CYS A 158 -10.72 -2.40 -24.04
C CYS A 158 -11.49 -1.51 -25.04
N GLY A 159 -10.82 -0.90 -26.03
CA GLY A 159 -11.46 -0.02 -27.01
C GLY A 159 -11.99 1.30 -26.44
N ARG A 160 -11.50 1.73 -25.27
CA ARG A 160 -11.95 2.95 -24.56
C ARG A 160 -10.95 4.09 -24.76
N GLU A 161 -10.69 4.45 -26.02
CA GLU A 161 -9.64 5.40 -26.41
C GLU A 161 -9.82 6.78 -25.76
N ASP A 162 -11.06 7.32 -25.74
CA ASP A 162 -11.35 8.62 -25.12
C ASP A 162 -10.96 8.66 -23.63
N LYS A 163 -11.23 7.56 -22.90
CA LYS A 163 -10.82 7.45 -21.50
C LYS A 163 -9.31 7.39 -21.35
N ALA A 164 -8.62 6.69 -22.24
CA ALA A 164 -7.17 6.60 -22.24
C ALA A 164 -6.52 7.99 -22.44
N ILE A 165 -7.00 8.76 -23.41
CA ILE A 165 -6.51 10.12 -23.72
C ILE A 165 -6.79 11.08 -22.54
N SER A 166 -8.01 11.06 -22.00
CA SER A 166 -8.38 11.88 -20.85
C SER A 166 -7.46 11.59 -19.66
N LEU A 167 -7.34 10.33 -19.29
CA LEU A 167 -6.52 9.92 -18.14
C LEU A 167 -5.02 10.21 -18.35
N ALA A 168 -4.51 10.05 -19.55
CA ALA A 168 -3.11 10.39 -19.88
C ALA A 168 -2.81 11.88 -19.69
N SER A 169 -3.82 12.74 -19.85
CA SER A 169 -3.69 14.18 -19.62
C SER A 169 -3.67 14.54 -18.13
N GLU A 170 -4.16 13.68 -17.25
CA GLU A 170 -4.17 13.81 -15.80
C GLU A 170 -2.94 13.19 -15.10
N LEU A 171 -2.07 12.50 -15.85
CA LEU A 171 -0.87 11.91 -15.28
C LEU A 171 0.04 12.98 -14.67
N PRO A 172 0.64 12.72 -13.51
CA PRO A 172 1.58 13.67 -12.90
C PRO A 172 2.86 13.81 -13.74
N HIS A 173 3.51 14.96 -13.65
CA HIS A 173 4.82 15.21 -14.28
C HIS A 173 5.98 14.43 -13.62
N MET A 174 5.68 13.51 -12.73
CA MET A 174 6.68 12.71 -12.03
C MET A 174 7.16 11.55 -12.91
N ARG A 175 8.47 11.37 -13.00
CA ARG A 175 9.14 10.28 -13.74
C ARG A 175 8.73 10.22 -15.22
N GLU A 176 8.54 11.39 -15.83
CA GLU A 176 8.23 11.49 -17.26
C GLU A 176 6.93 10.76 -17.70
N SER A 177 6.10 10.33 -16.74
CA SER A 177 4.92 9.52 -17.05
C SER A 177 3.98 10.22 -18.02
N ARG A 178 3.73 11.51 -17.83
CA ARG A 178 2.87 12.31 -18.72
C ARG A 178 3.56 12.59 -20.04
N GLU A 179 4.83 12.98 -20.00
CA GLU A 179 5.65 13.32 -21.16
C GLU A 179 5.92 12.13 -22.05
N VAL A 180 5.92 10.91 -21.50
CA VAL A 180 6.14 9.67 -22.25
C VAL A 180 4.81 9.03 -22.68
N ILE A 181 3.89 8.82 -21.75
CA ILE A 181 2.65 8.04 -22.01
C ILE A 181 1.68 8.80 -22.90
N LYS A 182 1.45 10.10 -22.65
CA LYS A 182 0.51 10.87 -23.45
C LYS A 182 0.88 10.94 -24.95
N PRO A 183 2.13 11.25 -25.33
CA PRO A 183 2.54 11.20 -26.75
C PRO A 183 2.40 9.82 -27.38
N LEU A 184 2.69 8.73 -26.63
CA LEU A 184 2.52 7.37 -27.12
C LEU A 184 1.06 7.07 -27.47
N ILE A 185 0.11 7.41 -26.57
CA ILE A 185 -1.31 7.22 -26.80
C ILE A 185 -1.81 8.07 -28.00
N MET A 186 -1.37 9.32 -28.07
CA MET A 186 -1.77 10.24 -29.16
C MET A 186 -1.23 9.83 -30.53
N LYS A 187 -0.10 9.15 -30.58
CA LYS A 187 0.50 8.61 -31.82
C LYS A 187 -0.32 7.45 -32.40
N GLY A 188 -1.07 6.75 -31.56
CA GLY A 188 -1.64 5.45 -31.86
C GLY A 188 -0.61 4.33 -31.69
N LEU A 189 -1.02 3.27 -31.03
CA LEU A 189 -0.18 2.10 -30.76
C LEU A 189 -0.86 0.86 -31.35
N ASP A 190 -0.06 -0.06 -31.86
CA ASP A 190 -0.56 -1.39 -32.21
C ASP A 190 -0.74 -2.24 -30.94
N ASP A 191 -1.43 -3.37 -31.08
CA ASP A 191 -1.75 -4.28 -29.99
C ASP A 191 -0.51 -4.79 -29.26
N LYS A 192 0.57 -5.03 -29.97
CA LYS A 192 1.83 -5.52 -29.41
C LYS A 192 2.53 -4.44 -28.60
N GLU A 193 2.58 -3.21 -29.12
CA GLU A 193 3.15 -2.06 -28.41
C GLU A 193 2.37 -1.78 -27.11
N ILE A 194 1.03 -1.91 -27.13
CA ILE A 194 0.21 -1.75 -25.93
C ILE A 194 0.57 -2.81 -24.90
N ASP A 195 0.65 -4.09 -25.26
CA ASP A 195 1.00 -5.18 -24.36
C ASP A 195 2.40 -5.02 -23.76
N GLU A 196 3.37 -4.58 -24.56
CA GLU A 196 4.73 -4.31 -24.07
C GLU A 196 4.75 -3.18 -23.04
N ASN A 197 3.96 -2.13 -23.24
CA ASN A 197 3.86 -1.02 -22.28
C ASN A 197 3.16 -1.45 -20.98
N ILE A 198 2.07 -2.21 -21.07
CA ILE A 198 1.41 -2.81 -19.91
C ILE A 198 2.41 -3.64 -19.10
N LYS A 199 3.15 -4.52 -19.77
CA LYS A 199 4.16 -5.38 -19.16
C LYS A 199 5.26 -4.58 -18.45
N LYS A 200 5.79 -3.55 -19.09
CA LYS A 200 6.80 -2.65 -18.50
C LYS A 200 6.30 -1.99 -17.21
N ILE A 201 5.07 -1.46 -17.20
CA ILE A 201 4.50 -0.80 -16.03
C ILE A 201 4.29 -1.79 -14.88
N ILE A 202 3.72 -2.97 -15.16
CA ILE A 202 3.36 -3.95 -14.15
C ILE A 202 4.60 -4.61 -13.53
N ILE A 203 5.61 -4.95 -14.33
CA ILE A 203 6.83 -5.60 -13.85
C ILE A 203 7.80 -4.59 -13.19
N GLY A 204 7.50 -3.30 -13.25
CA GLY A 204 8.26 -2.27 -12.54
C GLY A 204 9.52 -1.81 -13.27
N CYS A 205 9.54 -1.90 -14.60
CA CYS A 205 10.60 -1.38 -15.45
C CYS A 205 10.41 0.11 -15.81
N TRP A 206 9.61 0.87 -15.01
CA TRP A 206 9.36 2.30 -15.12
C TRP A 206 9.86 3.06 -13.89
#